data_68c451cf8d381c3c52d4dfe55921f89c
#
_entry.id   68c451cf8d381c3c52d4dfe55921f89c
#
_cell.length_a   1.000
_cell.length_b   1.000
_cell.length_c   1.000
_cell.angle_alpha   90.00
_cell.angle_beta   90.00
_cell.angle_gamma   90.00
#
_symmetry.space_group_name_H-M   'P 1'
#
loop_
_entity.id
_entity.type
_entity.pdbx_description
1 polymer ?
#
loop_
_entity_poly.entity_id
_entity_poly.type
_entity_poly.pdbx_seq_one_letter_code
_entity_poly.pdbx_strand_id
1 'polypeptide(L)'
;LGLHGYNCRHSHKPWDKSLRNPYVDADGNPKINVHESQELYEKQQQQRSMERAIRQTKRELLAKQAELSGIAETDVKDMLQPQYDKLAYKLRMQNQKYKQFCADNELQTQADRIKVAGFKKKQSAVANGRATAYSNSVKTPMEKAKNVGYTKRTKEEFEQTARQIKEEITQYSDRPSKWSGNIVIDNSLIEDETIGRKEWSCNISLVSTADDGVVWHEMLHSCSASHYNSDVYSANEYIEEATVEWLKQQICKEKDIINTYAYEDKTLVLQALNESFSFGTDMEFAKEIFNIPLPERYQWLENRVDEHLRQAGASFEDYNDVMGFVQRLKGGRNGRY
;
A
#
# COMPACT_ATOMS: atom_id res chain seq x y z
N LEU A 1 -28.83 -10.80 10.36
CA LEU A 1 -28.16 -12.12 10.36
C LEU A 1 -29.20 -13.14 10.75
N GLY A 2 -29.85 -13.81 9.74
CA GLY A 2 -30.92 -14.72 9.97
C GLY A 2 -30.44 -16.10 10.46
N LEU A 3 -31.13 -16.67 11.46
CA LEU A 3 -31.08 -18.08 11.73
C LEU A 3 -31.39 -18.83 10.41
N HIS A 4 -30.61 -19.86 10.10
CA HIS A 4 -30.67 -20.63 8.86
C HIS A 4 -30.26 -19.90 7.56
N GLY A 5 -29.54 -18.78 7.65
CA GLY A 5 -28.88 -18.16 6.50
C GLY A 5 -27.81 -19.06 5.87
N TYR A 6 -27.35 -18.70 4.66
CA TYR A 6 -26.29 -19.41 3.93
C TYR A 6 -25.08 -19.64 4.81
N ASN A 7 -24.61 -20.88 4.94
CA ASN A 7 -23.55 -21.32 5.86
C ASN A 7 -23.89 -21.31 7.37
N CYS A 8 -25.15 -21.16 7.75
CA CYS A 8 -25.55 -21.33 9.14
C CYS A 8 -25.46 -22.82 9.55
N ARG A 9 -24.64 -23.09 10.56
CA ARG A 9 -24.49 -24.43 11.17
C ARG A 9 -25.24 -24.56 12.49
N HIS A 10 -26.09 -23.59 12.80
CA HIS A 10 -26.88 -23.62 14.03
C HIS A 10 -28.07 -24.58 13.88
N SER A 11 -28.25 -25.39 14.88
CA SER A 11 -29.49 -26.14 15.06
C SER A 11 -30.33 -25.47 16.15
N HIS A 12 -31.64 -25.57 16.07
CA HIS A 12 -32.52 -25.14 17.14
C HIS A 12 -33.38 -26.30 17.57
N LYS A 13 -33.76 -26.28 18.84
CA LYS A 13 -34.74 -27.23 19.42
C LYS A 13 -35.87 -26.42 20.03
N PRO A 14 -37.11 -26.96 20.06
CA PRO A 14 -38.18 -26.35 20.82
C PRO A 14 -37.71 -26.12 22.27
N TRP A 15 -37.94 -24.95 22.81
CA TRP A 15 -37.62 -24.62 24.20
C TRP A 15 -38.89 -24.16 24.91
N ASP A 16 -39.09 -24.69 26.10
CA ASP A 16 -40.18 -24.30 27.00
C ASP A 16 -39.61 -23.70 28.27
N LYS A 17 -40.35 -22.78 28.91
CA LYS A 17 -39.89 -22.07 30.13
C LYS A 17 -39.62 -23.01 31.31
N SER A 18 -40.15 -24.24 31.28
CA SER A 18 -39.88 -25.28 32.28
C SER A 18 -38.49 -25.91 32.11
N LEU A 19 -37.88 -25.76 30.91
CA LEU A 19 -36.54 -26.29 30.64
C LEU A 19 -35.46 -25.29 31.07
N ARG A 20 -34.42 -25.85 31.67
CA ARG A 20 -33.24 -25.03 32.02
C ARG A 20 -32.63 -24.41 30.78
N ASN A 21 -32.47 -23.07 30.79
CA ASN A 21 -31.77 -22.38 29.73
C ASN A 21 -30.29 -22.78 29.76
N PRO A 22 -29.75 -23.42 28.70
CA PRO A 22 -28.33 -23.84 28.68
C PRO A 22 -27.32 -22.67 28.60
N TYR A 23 -27.79 -21.48 28.24
CA TYR A 23 -26.96 -20.29 28.00
C TYR A 23 -26.83 -19.35 29.20
N VAL A 24 -27.47 -19.72 30.34
CA VAL A 24 -27.29 -19.00 31.61
C VAL A 24 -26.78 -19.97 32.70
N ASP A 25 -26.08 -19.40 33.68
CA ASP A 25 -25.63 -20.12 34.88
C ASP A 25 -26.79 -20.37 35.86
N ALA A 26 -26.46 -20.84 37.04
CA ALA A 26 -27.45 -21.10 38.11
C ALA A 26 -28.09 -19.80 38.64
N ASP A 27 -27.37 -18.68 38.53
CA ASP A 27 -27.75 -17.36 39.04
C ASP A 27 -28.46 -16.51 37.93
N GLY A 28 -28.64 -17.07 36.73
CA GLY A 28 -29.34 -16.44 35.62
C GLY A 28 -28.44 -15.54 34.76
N ASN A 29 -27.13 -15.49 34.98
CA ASN A 29 -26.20 -14.70 34.21
C ASN A 29 -25.85 -15.40 32.89
N PRO A 30 -25.68 -14.67 31.79
CA PRO A 30 -25.22 -15.24 30.53
C PRO A 30 -23.86 -15.94 30.68
N LYS A 31 -23.76 -17.20 30.25
CA LYS A 31 -22.49 -17.94 30.21
C LYS A 31 -21.53 -17.49 29.12
N ILE A 32 -22.04 -16.70 28.17
CA ILE A 32 -21.28 -16.21 27.03
C ILE A 32 -21.18 -14.69 27.17
N ASN A 33 -19.97 -14.18 27.23
CA ASN A 33 -19.74 -12.77 27.08
C ASN A 33 -19.88 -12.41 25.60
N VAL A 34 -20.95 -11.66 25.27
CA VAL A 34 -21.29 -11.29 23.90
C VAL A 34 -20.20 -10.42 23.29
N HIS A 35 -19.60 -9.50 24.08
CA HIS A 35 -18.55 -8.61 23.62
C HIS A 35 -17.27 -9.38 23.27
N GLU A 36 -16.79 -10.25 24.14
CA GLU A 36 -15.62 -11.11 23.86
C GLU A 36 -15.86 -12.03 22.66
N SER A 37 -17.08 -12.56 22.52
CA SER A 37 -17.47 -13.38 21.37
C SER A 37 -17.42 -12.59 20.06
N GLN A 38 -17.81 -11.31 20.08
CA GLN A 38 -17.78 -10.44 18.91
C GLN A 38 -16.36 -10.07 18.53
N GLU A 39 -15.54 -9.70 19.49
CA GLU A 39 -14.11 -9.43 19.29
C GLU A 39 -13.38 -10.64 18.70
N LEU A 40 -13.62 -11.84 19.26
CA LEU A 40 -13.04 -13.07 18.74
C LEU A 40 -13.51 -13.34 17.30
N TYR A 41 -14.79 -13.10 16.98
CA TYR A 41 -15.32 -13.24 15.63
C TYR A 41 -14.61 -12.28 14.65
N GLU A 42 -14.42 -11.03 15.01
CA GLU A 42 -13.73 -10.03 14.18
C GLU A 42 -12.27 -10.44 13.92
N LYS A 43 -11.55 -10.88 14.95
CA LYS A 43 -10.20 -11.43 14.80
C LYS A 43 -10.18 -12.64 13.88
N GLN A 44 -11.14 -13.54 13.99
CA GLN A 44 -11.26 -14.69 13.07
C GLN A 44 -11.58 -14.26 11.63
N GLN A 45 -12.36 -13.22 11.41
CA GLN A 45 -12.62 -12.69 10.06
C GLN A 45 -11.36 -12.09 9.44
N GLN A 46 -10.56 -11.37 10.22
CA GLN A 46 -9.26 -10.87 9.78
C GLN A 46 -8.31 -12.03 9.43
N GLN A 47 -8.23 -13.06 10.27
CA GLN A 47 -7.47 -14.27 9.98
C GLN A 47 -7.87 -14.89 8.64
N ARG A 48 -9.18 -15.05 8.40
CA ARG A 48 -9.71 -15.59 7.13
C ARG A 48 -9.39 -14.71 5.92
N SER A 49 -9.34 -13.40 6.12
CA SER A 49 -8.92 -12.46 5.07
C SER A 49 -7.46 -12.69 4.68
N MET A 50 -6.56 -12.82 5.66
CA MET A 50 -5.15 -13.13 5.41
C MET A 50 -4.96 -14.49 4.73
N GLU A 51 -5.71 -15.52 5.15
CA GLU A 51 -5.69 -16.84 4.52
C GLU A 51 -6.12 -16.78 3.04
N ARG A 52 -7.13 -15.97 2.71
CA ARG A 52 -7.55 -15.75 1.31
C ARG A 52 -6.45 -15.07 0.51
N ALA A 53 -5.83 -14.02 1.06
CA ALA A 53 -4.74 -13.32 0.40
C ALA A 53 -3.54 -14.23 0.12
N ILE A 54 -3.15 -15.09 1.08
CA ILE A 54 -2.09 -16.08 0.89
C ILE A 54 -2.44 -17.07 -0.23
N ARG A 55 -3.67 -17.57 -0.28
CA ARG A 55 -4.11 -18.47 -1.36
C ARG A 55 -4.10 -17.79 -2.72
N GLN A 56 -4.53 -16.54 -2.78
CA GLN A 56 -4.51 -15.76 -4.00
C GLN A 56 -3.09 -15.61 -4.53
N THR A 57 -2.14 -15.14 -3.72
CA THR A 57 -0.74 -15.01 -4.12
C THR A 57 -0.11 -16.34 -4.54
N LYS A 58 -0.48 -17.47 -3.92
CA LYS A 58 -0.03 -18.80 -4.37
C LYS A 58 -0.54 -19.17 -5.76
N ARG A 59 -1.79 -18.81 -6.10
CA ARG A 59 -2.34 -19.02 -7.45
C ARG A 59 -1.64 -18.14 -8.48
N GLU A 60 -1.40 -16.88 -8.15
CA GLU A 60 -0.65 -15.95 -8.98
C GLU A 60 0.78 -16.46 -9.27
N LEU A 61 1.46 -17.00 -8.26
CA LEU A 61 2.76 -17.64 -8.43
C LEU A 61 2.71 -18.86 -9.35
N LEU A 62 1.68 -19.71 -9.24
CA LEU A 62 1.52 -20.85 -10.14
C LEU A 62 1.25 -20.38 -11.57
N ALA A 63 0.41 -19.39 -11.78
CA ALA A 63 0.13 -18.82 -13.10
C ALA A 63 1.42 -18.22 -13.71
N LYS A 64 2.14 -17.40 -12.95
CA LYS A 64 3.38 -16.78 -13.41
C LYS A 64 4.49 -17.82 -13.66
N GLN A 65 4.54 -18.89 -12.87
CA GLN A 65 5.47 -20.01 -13.11
C GLN A 65 5.14 -20.76 -14.40
N ALA A 66 3.85 -20.98 -14.69
CA ALA A 66 3.41 -21.61 -15.92
C ALA A 66 3.75 -20.74 -17.15
N GLU A 67 3.51 -19.43 -17.04
CA GLU A 67 3.89 -18.44 -18.05
C GLU A 67 5.40 -18.50 -18.35
N LEU A 68 6.25 -18.36 -17.33
CA LEU A 68 7.71 -18.44 -17.47
C LEU A 68 8.18 -19.77 -18.07
N SER A 69 7.46 -20.86 -17.82
CA SER A 69 7.81 -22.18 -18.35
C SER A 69 7.43 -22.34 -19.82
N GLY A 70 6.42 -21.61 -20.29
CA GLY A 70 5.95 -21.65 -21.67
C GLY A 70 6.74 -20.76 -22.63
N ILE A 71 7.56 -19.83 -22.13
CA ILE A 71 8.34 -18.89 -22.93
C ILE A 71 9.67 -19.56 -23.31
N ALA A 72 10.00 -19.56 -24.62
CA ALA A 72 11.29 -20.04 -25.11
C ALA A 72 12.37 -18.95 -25.06
N GLU A 73 12.01 -17.70 -25.29
CA GLU A 73 12.90 -16.54 -25.41
C GLU A 73 13.46 -16.10 -24.06
N THR A 74 14.79 -15.99 -23.96
CA THR A 74 15.50 -15.66 -22.72
C THR A 74 15.18 -14.22 -22.26
N ASP A 75 15.17 -13.28 -23.20
CA ASP A 75 14.96 -11.85 -22.90
C ASP A 75 13.58 -11.60 -22.28
N VAL A 76 12.54 -12.30 -22.77
CA VAL A 76 11.19 -12.22 -22.22
C VAL A 76 11.13 -12.86 -20.82
N LYS A 77 11.84 -13.96 -20.60
CA LYS A 77 11.95 -14.56 -19.25
C LYS A 77 12.59 -13.59 -18.26
N ASP A 78 13.65 -12.92 -18.67
CA ASP A 78 14.38 -11.97 -17.82
C ASP A 78 13.53 -10.76 -17.45
N MET A 79 12.62 -10.33 -18.33
CA MET A 79 11.63 -9.30 -18.03
C MET A 79 10.54 -9.75 -17.03
N LEU A 80 10.13 -11.01 -17.09
CA LEU A 80 9.02 -11.53 -16.26
C LEU A 80 9.50 -12.12 -14.93
N GLN A 81 10.76 -12.56 -14.84
CA GLN A 81 11.31 -13.15 -13.63
C GLN A 81 11.24 -12.23 -12.40
N PRO A 82 11.50 -10.89 -12.49
CA PRO A 82 11.35 -9.97 -11.35
C PRO A 82 9.91 -9.92 -10.81
N GLN A 83 8.91 -10.08 -11.67
CA GLN A 83 7.51 -10.11 -11.23
C GLN A 83 7.22 -11.37 -10.39
N TYR A 84 7.73 -12.54 -10.80
CA TYR A 84 7.65 -13.76 -10.01
C TYR A 84 8.36 -13.60 -8.66
N ASP A 85 9.55 -13.01 -8.67
CA ASP A 85 10.37 -12.82 -7.48
C ASP A 85 9.69 -11.86 -6.47
N LYS A 86 9.06 -10.79 -6.95
CA LYS A 86 8.24 -9.87 -6.15
C LYS A 86 7.02 -10.57 -5.54
N LEU A 87 6.31 -11.40 -6.31
CA LEU A 87 5.19 -12.21 -5.80
C LEU A 87 5.65 -13.22 -4.74
N ALA A 88 6.81 -13.85 -4.94
CA ALA A 88 7.38 -14.78 -3.99
C ALA A 88 7.75 -14.10 -2.66
N TYR A 89 8.29 -12.88 -2.74
CA TYR A 89 8.57 -12.06 -1.57
C TYR A 89 7.27 -11.62 -0.87
N LYS A 90 6.25 -11.16 -1.62
CA LYS A 90 4.90 -10.88 -1.10
C LYS A 90 4.33 -12.07 -0.32
N LEU A 91 4.43 -13.28 -0.87
CA LEU A 91 3.96 -14.49 -0.17
C LEU A 91 4.71 -14.72 1.16
N ARG A 92 6.01 -14.49 1.19
CA ARG A 92 6.82 -14.60 2.42
C ARG A 92 6.32 -13.62 3.48
N MET A 93 6.15 -12.33 3.13
CA MET A 93 5.68 -11.30 4.04
C MET A 93 4.26 -11.59 4.54
N GLN A 94 3.35 -12.03 3.67
CA GLN A 94 2.00 -12.43 4.06
C GLN A 94 2.02 -13.60 5.07
N ASN A 95 2.86 -14.60 4.87
CA ASN A 95 2.98 -15.73 5.81
C ASN A 95 3.57 -15.29 7.16
N GLN A 96 4.52 -14.36 7.18
CA GLN A 96 5.06 -13.79 8.42
C GLN A 96 3.99 -13.01 9.17
N LYS A 97 3.31 -12.09 8.48
CA LYS A 97 2.21 -11.28 9.06
C LYS A 97 1.08 -12.17 9.60
N TYR A 98 0.72 -13.21 8.87
CA TYR A 98 -0.31 -14.17 9.29
C TYR A 98 0.09 -14.91 10.59
N LYS A 99 1.34 -15.39 10.66
CA LYS A 99 1.85 -16.07 11.86
C LYS A 99 1.90 -15.12 13.07
N GLN A 100 2.40 -13.90 12.86
CA GLN A 100 2.47 -12.88 13.89
C GLN A 100 1.07 -12.52 14.38
N PHE A 101 0.13 -12.24 13.46
CA PHE A 101 -1.26 -11.94 13.81
C PHE A 101 -1.91 -13.07 14.64
N CYS A 102 -1.68 -14.34 14.26
CA CYS A 102 -2.21 -15.47 15.03
C CYS A 102 -1.60 -15.52 16.45
N ALA A 103 -0.29 -15.29 16.57
CA ALA A 103 0.40 -15.26 17.86
C ALA A 103 -0.11 -14.13 18.75
N ASP A 104 -0.21 -12.91 18.23
CA ASP A 104 -0.64 -11.72 18.98
C ASP A 104 -2.10 -11.79 19.45
N ASN A 105 -2.93 -12.58 18.76
CA ASN A 105 -4.35 -12.73 19.07
C ASN A 105 -4.71 -14.12 19.66
N GLU A 106 -3.73 -14.91 20.05
CA GLU A 106 -3.90 -16.26 20.61
C GLU A 106 -4.72 -17.20 19.68
N LEU A 107 -4.63 -16.98 18.35
CA LEU A 107 -5.32 -17.79 17.35
C LEU A 107 -4.40 -18.91 16.84
N GLN A 108 -4.98 -20.07 16.59
CA GLN A 108 -4.25 -21.16 15.94
C GLN A 108 -4.10 -20.90 14.44
N THR A 109 -2.90 -21.14 13.90
CA THR A 109 -2.67 -21.09 12.46
C THR A 109 -3.39 -22.25 11.76
N GLN A 110 -4.12 -21.94 10.68
CA GLN A 110 -4.94 -22.91 9.93
C GLN A 110 -4.20 -23.34 8.65
N ALA A 111 -3.22 -24.25 8.79
CA ALA A 111 -2.38 -24.69 7.67
C ALA A 111 -3.17 -25.24 6.48
N ASP A 112 -4.28 -25.93 6.75
CA ASP A 112 -5.14 -26.51 5.69
C ASP A 112 -5.88 -25.42 4.89
N ARG A 113 -6.21 -24.31 5.51
CA ARG A 113 -6.91 -23.20 4.86
C ARG A 113 -6.05 -22.37 3.93
N ILE A 114 -4.74 -22.45 4.06
CA ILE A 114 -3.79 -21.76 3.16
C ILE A 114 -3.23 -22.69 2.07
N LYS A 115 -3.72 -23.94 1.96
CA LYS A 115 -3.33 -24.86 0.88
C LYS A 115 -3.97 -24.43 -0.44
N VAL A 116 -3.23 -24.61 -1.52
CA VAL A 116 -3.65 -24.41 -2.90
C VAL A 116 -3.25 -25.64 -3.71
N ALA A 117 -4.17 -26.17 -4.51
CA ALA A 117 -3.88 -27.26 -5.42
C ALA A 117 -2.74 -26.85 -6.38
N GLY A 118 -1.79 -27.74 -6.59
CA GLY A 118 -0.61 -27.44 -7.42
C GLY A 118 0.55 -26.73 -6.69
N PHE A 119 0.29 -26.00 -5.60
CA PHE A 119 1.34 -25.33 -4.82
C PHE A 119 1.86 -26.27 -3.72
N LYS A 120 2.80 -27.17 -4.10
CA LYS A 120 3.37 -28.19 -3.23
C LYS A 120 4.73 -27.75 -2.63
N LYS A 121 5.41 -28.65 -1.94
CA LYS A 121 6.73 -28.36 -1.32
C LYS A 121 7.76 -27.83 -2.32
N LYS A 122 7.78 -28.35 -3.56
CA LYS A 122 8.70 -27.89 -4.62
C LYS A 122 8.46 -26.44 -4.98
N GLN A 123 7.20 -26.05 -5.21
CA GLN A 123 6.82 -24.66 -5.51
C GLN A 123 7.12 -23.72 -4.34
N SER A 124 6.87 -24.19 -3.11
CA SER A 124 7.19 -23.42 -1.90
C SER A 124 8.70 -23.20 -1.75
N ALA A 125 9.52 -24.21 -2.03
CA ALA A 125 10.99 -24.10 -1.99
C ALA A 125 11.51 -23.10 -3.04
N VAL A 126 11.01 -23.20 -4.28
CA VAL A 126 11.36 -22.27 -5.36
C VAL A 126 10.95 -20.83 -4.98
N ALA A 127 9.72 -20.63 -4.53
CA ALA A 127 9.24 -19.31 -4.10
C ALA A 127 10.09 -18.76 -2.95
N ASN A 128 10.46 -19.56 -1.96
CA ASN A 128 11.32 -19.13 -0.86
C ASN A 128 12.73 -18.73 -1.33
N GLY A 129 13.34 -19.49 -2.25
CA GLY A 129 14.62 -19.14 -2.86
C GLY A 129 14.55 -17.82 -3.61
N ARG A 130 13.51 -17.64 -4.43
CA ARG A 130 13.28 -16.40 -5.19
C ARG A 130 12.96 -15.20 -4.31
N ALA A 131 12.16 -15.39 -3.25
CA ALA A 131 11.93 -14.35 -2.26
C ALA A 131 13.23 -13.94 -1.55
N THR A 132 14.17 -14.86 -1.33
CA THR A 132 15.49 -14.53 -0.78
C THR A 132 16.33 -13.76 -1.78
N ALA A 133 16.35 -14.18 -3.04
CA ALA A 133 17.06 -13.48 -4.11
C ALA A 133 16.52 -12.06 -4.28
N TYR A 134 15.18 -11.89 -4.33
CA TYR A 134 14.52 -10.60 -4.38
C TYR A 134 14.86 -9.74 -3.14
N SER A 135 14.71 -10.31 -1.95
CA SER A 135 15.08 -9.62 -0.70
C SER A 135 16.53 -9.15 -0.71
N ASN A 136 17.46 -9.95 -1.25
CA ASN A 136 18.85 -9.57 -1.35
C ASN A 136 19.10 -8.53 -2.45
N SER A 137 18.40 -8.61 -3.58
CA SER A 137 18.50 -7.60 -4.63
C SER A 137 17.93 -6.25 -4.21
N VAL A 138 16.86 -6.25 -3.41
CA VAL A 138 16.27 -5.04 -2.83
C VAL A 138 17.08 -4.55 -1.62
N LYS A 139 17.66 -5.48 -0.82
CA LYS A 139 18.58 -5.12 0.27
C LYS A 139 19.91 -4.55 -0.23
N THR A 140 20.38 -4.94 -1.40
CA THR A 140 21.66 -4.45 -1.91
C THR A 140 21.65 -2.93 -2.13
N PRO A 141 20.58 -2.27 -2.63
CA PRO A 141 20.43 -0.82 -2.55
C PRO A 141 20.26 -0.30 -1.11
N MET A 142 19.48 -1.00 -0.26
CA MET A 142 19.32 -0.64 1.16
C MET A 142 20.59 -0.94 1.99
N GLU A 143 21.37 -1.97 1.66
CA GLU A 143 22.66 -2.26 2.31
C GLU A 143 23.78 -1.40 1.74
N LYS A 144 23.73 -0.99 0.48
CA LYS A 144 24.53 0.10 -0.06
C LYS A 144 24.14 1.43 0.60
N ALA A 145 22.87 1.67 0.86
CA ALA A 145 22.40 2.79 1.66
C ALA A 145 22.76 2.65 3.15
N LYS A 146 22.88 1.42 3.71
CA LYS A 146 23.42 1.17 5.06
C LYS A 146 24.94 1.28 5.12
N ASN A 147 25.67 1.03 4.02
CA ASN A 147 27.11 1.20 3.90
C ASN A 147 27.52 2.60 3.43
N VAL A 148 26.63 3.34 2.76
CA VAL A 148 26.56 4.80 2.82
C VAL A 148 25.83 5.07 4.14
N GLY A 149 26.56 5.04 5.26
CA GLY A 149 25.98 5.16 6.57
C GLY A 149 24.91 6.24 6.55
N TYR A 150 23.69 5.92 7.00
CA TYR A 150 22.71 6.94 7.39
C TYR A 150 23.37 7.73 8.52
N THR A 151 24.25 8.65 8.15
CA THR A 151 24.80 9.64 9.06
C THR A 151 23.60 10.41 9.56
N LYS A 152 23.40 10.37 10.87
CA LYS A 152 22.42 11.26 11.49
C LYS A 152 22.70 12.65 11.00
N ARG A 153 21.77 13.22 10.28
CA ARG A 153 21.85 14.58 9.78
C ARG A 153 21.36 15.55 10.84
N THR A 154 21.99 16.69 10.87
CA THR A 154 21.57 17.80 11.70
C THR A 154 20.39 18.54 11.07
N LYS A 155 19.72 19.35 11.86
CA LYS A 155 18.65 20.24 11.38
C LYS A 155 19.14 21.16 10.26
N GLU A 156 20.33 21.72 10.43
CA GLU A 156 20.95 22.68 9.50
C GLU A 156 21.23 22.03 8.13
N GLU A 157 21.71 20.78 8.13
CA GLU A 157 21.94 20.00 6.90
C GLU A 157 20.63 19.72 6.15
N PHE A 158 19.57 19.36 6.86
CA PHE A 158 18.25 19.19 6.24
C PHE A 158 17.67 20.51 5.73
N GLU A 159 17.81 21.60 6.48
CA GLU A 159 17.36 22.91 6.02
C GLU A 159 18.12 23.39 4.78
N GLN A 160 19.41 23.08 4.68
CA GLN A 160 20.20 23.39 3.48
C GLN A 160 19.66 22.61 2.27
N THR A 161 19.44 21.30 2.41
CA THR A 161 18.82 20.47 1.36
C THR A 161 17.44 21.00 0.97
N ALA A 162 16.58 21.30 1.95
CA ALA A 162 15.25 21.81 1.68
C ALA A 162 15.24 23.17 0.96
N ARG A 163 16.21 24.06 1.23
CA ARG A 163 16.39 25.31 0.50
C ARG A 163 16.77 25.07 -0.96
N GLN A 164 17.69 24.15 -1.24
CA GLN A 164 18.06 23.76 -2.61
C GLN A 164 16.85 23.19 -3.35
N ILE A 165 16.12 22.24 -2.71
CA ILE A 165 14.89 21.68 -3.27
C ILE A 165 13.86 22.76 -3.54
N LYS A 166 13.70 23.76 -2.66
CA LYS A 166 12.74 24.86 -2.85
C LYS A 166 13.01 25.68 -4.13
N GLU A 167 14.26 25.85 -4.49
CA GLU A 167 14.65 26.53 -5.75
C GLU A 167 14.36 25.65 -6.97
N GLU A 168 14.65 24.35 -6.86
CA GLU A 168 14.52 23.40 -7.95
C GLU A 168 13.05 22.95 -8.18
N ILE A 169 12.23 22.91 -7.13
CA ILE A 169 10.85 22.39 -7.18
C ILE A 169 9.96 23.16 -8.15
N THR A 170 10.32 24.41 -8.47
CA THR A 170 9.64 25.26 -9.47
C THR A 170 9.67 24.67 -10.89
N GLN A 171 10.57 23.72 -11.15
CA GLN A 171 10.62 22.99 -12.43
C GLN A 171 9.54 21.89 -12.54
N TYR A 172 8.97 21.51 -11.41
CA TYR A 172 8.01 20.40 -11.31
C TYR A 172 6.63 20.85 -10.85
N SER A 173 6.53 21.98 -10.17
CA SER A 173 5.29 22.51 -9.61
C SER A 173 4.99 23.93 -10.11
N ASP A 174 3.77 24.13 -10.61
CA ASP A 174 3.25 25.45 -10.98
C ASP A 174 2.87 26.30 -9.74
N ARG A 175 2.87 25.68 -8.55
CA ARG A 175 2.59 26.34 -7.27
C ARG A 175 3.86 26.48 -6.46
N PRO A 176 4.09 27.64 -5.84
CA PRO A 176 5.24 27.86 -4.99
C PRO A 176 5.16 26.98 -3.73
N SER A 177 6.30 26.52 -3.25
CA SER A 177 6.42 25.85 -1.97
C SER A 177 6.01 26.80 -0.84
N LYS A 178 5.14 26.35 0.04
CA LYS A 178 4.75 27.02 1.28
C LYS A 178 5.55 26.59 2.50
N TRP A 179 6.63 25.84 2.28
CA TRP A 179 7.51 25.47 3.39
C TRP A 179 7.93 26.69 4.20
N SER A 180 7.78 26.62 5.52
CA SER A 180 8.01 27.71 6.48
C SER A 180 9.49 28.12 6.59
N GLY A 181 10.42 27.31 6.08
CA GLY A 181 11.85 27.45 6.31
C GLY A 181 12.35 26.66 7.53
N ASN A 182 11.50 25.93 8.22
CA ASN A 182 11.86 25.20 9.43
C ASN A 182 11.74 23.67 9.25
N ILE A 183 12.81 22.98 9.66
CA ILE A 183 12.84 21.52 9.81
C ILE A 183 12.84 21.17 11.30
N VAL A 184 12.10 20.13 11.67
CA VAL A 184 12.07 19.57 13.01
C VAL A 184 12.63 18.16 12.94
N ILE A 185 13.63 17.84 13.78
CA ILE A 185 14.09 16.45 13.93
C ILE A 185 13.21 15.77 14.94
N ASP A 186 12.42 14.80 14.47
CA ASP A 186 11.51 14.03 15.29
C ASP A 186 11.69 12.52 15.03
N ASN A 187 12.49 11.87 15.86
CA ASN A 187 12.73 10.44 15.73
C ASN A 187 11.57 9.58 16.26
N SER A 188 10.55 10.17 16.92
CA SER A 188 9.36 9.43 17.35
C SER A 188 8.45 9.06 16.17
N LEU A 189 8.59 9.71 15.01
CA LEU A 189 7.88 9.34 13.78
C LEU A 189 8.08 7.88 13.38
N ILE A 190 9.20 7.26 13.78
CA ILE A 190 9.48 5.84 13.51
C ILE A 190 8.44 4.93 14.19
N GLU A 191 7.89 5.33 15.34
CA GLU A 191 6.86 4.57 16.05
C GLU A 191 5.55 4.52 15.26
N ASP A 192 5.28 5.54 14.43
CA ASP A 192 4.15 5.63 13.51
C ASP A 192 4.46 5.07 12.11
N GLU A 193 5.59 4.35 11.94
CA GLU A 193 6.08 3.85 10.64
C GLU A 193 6.27 4.99 9.60
N THR A 194 6.54 6.20 10.06
CA THR A 194 6.72 7.41 9.26
C THR A 194 8.15 7.89 9.38
N ILE A 195 8.75 8.40 8.31
CA ILE A 195 10.12 8.94 8.28
C ILE A 195 10.19 10.43 7.97
N GLY A 196 9.10 10.99 7.46
CA GLY A 196 8.91 12.42 7.22
C GLY A 196 7.44 12.79 7.32
N ARG A 197 7.17 14.04 7.63
CA ARG A 197 5.82 14.60 7.69
C ARG A 197 5.85 16.11 7.43
N LYS A 198 5.08 16.57 6.45
CA LYS A 198 4.79 17.99 6.31
C LYS A 198 3.62 18.36 7.24
N GLU A 199 3.88 19.24 8.18
CA GLU A 199 2.88 19.73 9.12
C GLU A 199 1.95 20.78 8.49
N TRP A 200 0.76 21.02 9.07
CA TRP A 200 -0.16 22.07 8.61
C TRP A 200 0.43 23.48 8.79
N SER A 201 1.35 23.65 9.71
CA SER A 201 2.18 24.86 9.87
C SER A 201 3.16 25.08 8.73
N CYS A 202 3.25 24.15 7.78
CA CYS A 202 4.26 24.06 6.73
C CYS A 202 5.70 23.86 7.24
N ASN A 203 5.90 23.47 8.50
CA ASN A 203 7.13 22.86 8.96
C ASN A 203 7.25 21.46 8.37
N ILE A 204 8.45 20.93 8.27
CA ILE A 204 8.70 19.55 7.90
C ILE A 204 9.37 18.85 9.08
N SER A 205 8.75 17.79 9.56
CA SER A 205 9.31 16.90 10.60
C SER A 205 9.96 15.69 9.92
N LEU A 206 11.20 15.38 10.28
CA LEU A 206 11.99 14.31 9.70
C LEU A 206 12.67 13.49 10.80
N VAL A 207 12.80 12.19 10.59
CA VAL A 207 13.76 11.42 11.39
C VAL A 207 15.19 11.82 11.02
N SER A 208 16.11 11.76 11.97
CA SER A 208 17.51 12.19 11.75
C SER A 208 18.24 11.38 10.66
N THR A 209 17.69 10.25 10.23
CA THR A 209 18.25 9.36 9.21
C THR A 209 17.48 9.40 7.88
N ALA A 210 16.58 10.37 7.68
CA ALA A 210 15.83 10.52 6.43
C ALA A 210 16.79 10.82 5.25
N ASP A 211 16.50 10.22 4.09
CA ASP A 211 17.22 10.49 2.85
C ASP A 211 16.68 11.73 2.12
N ASP A 212 17.37 12.16 1.07
CA ASP A 212 16.94 13.33 0.29
C ASP A 212 15.63 13.09 -0.46
N GLY A 213 15.30 11.83 -0.81
CA GLY A 213 14.03 11.48 -1.39
C GLY A 213 12.86 11.77 -0.46
N VAL A 214 13.03 11.56 0.86
CA VAL A 214 12.02 11.94 1.86
C VAL A 214 11.86 13.45 1.94
N VAL A 215 12.97 14.20 1.90
CA VAL A 215 12.90 15.68 1.88
C VAL A 215 12.16 16.18 0.64
N TRP A 216 12.41 15.59 -0.54
CA TRP A 216 11.68 15.89 -1.76
C TRP A 216 10.16 15.59 -1.61
N HIS A 217 9.80 14.45 -1.04
CA HIS A 217 8.40 14.08 -0.80
C HIS A 217 7.65 15.15 0.02
N GLU A 218 8.21 15.50 1.18
CA GLU A 218 7.58 16.48 2.06
C GLU A 218 7.58 17.91 1.46
N MET A 219 8.60 18.25 0.69
CA MET A 219 8.64 19.51 -0.02
C MET A 219 7.60 19.59 -1.14
N LEU A 220 7.32 18.51 -1.86
CA LEU A 220 6.22 18.44 -2.82
C LEU A 220 4.87 18.62 -2.15
N HIS A 221 4.62 18.01 -0.99
CA HIS A 221 3.42 18.29 -0.20
C HIS A 221 3.27 19.77 0.16
N SER A 222 4.36 20.49 0.36
CA SER A 222 4.31 21.93 0.61
C SER A 222 3.82 22.75 -0.59
N CYS A 223 3.88 22.20 -1.80
CA CYS A 223 3.33 22.81 -3.02
C CYS A 223 1.87 22.38 -3.28
N SER A 224 1.42 21.25 -2.72
CA SER A 224 0.11 20.66 -2.98
C SER A 224 -0.81 20.75 -1.75
N ALA A 225 -0.70 19.83 -0.81
CA ALA A 225 -1.63 19.69 0.31
C ALA A 225 -1.67 20.88 1.25
N SER A 226 -0.61 21.70 1.32
CA SER A 226 -0.57 22.89 2.16
C SER A 226 -1.52 24.01 1.74
N HIS A 227 -2.15 23.91 0.58
CA HIS A 227 -3.16 24.86 0.11
C HIS A 227 -4.56 24.59 0.66
N TYR A 228 -4.79 23.43 1.27
CA TYR A 228 -6.10 22.95 1.68
C TYR A 228 -6.12 22.64 3.19
N ASN A 229 -7.33 22.53 3.74
CA ASN A 229 -7.52 22.10 5.12
C ASN A 229 -7.41 20.57 5.27
N SER A 230 -7.42 20.11 6.52
CA SER A 230 -7.34 18.68 6.87
C SER A 230 -8.44 17.84 6.25
N ASP A 231 -9.67 18.39 6.13
CA ASP A 231 -10.81 17.62 5.61
C ASP A 231 -10.65 17.36 4.12
N VAL A 232 -10.18 18.36 3.35
CA VAL A 232 -9.89 18.21 1.92
C VAL A 232 -8.74 17.22 1.71
N TYR A 233 -7.69 17.31 2.52
CA TYR A 233 -6.59 16.34 2.45
C TYR A 233 -7.08 14.93 2.76
N SER A 234 -7.78 14.73 3.88
CA SER A 234 -8.26 13.41 4.30
C SER A 234 -9.20 12.76 3.28
N ALA A 235 -10.02 13.58 2.60
CA ALA A 235 -10.90 13.09 1.54
C ALA A 235 -10.16 12.68 0.26
N ASN A 236 -8.93 13.17 0.06
CA ASN A 236 -8.13 12.98 -1.15
C ASN A 236 -6.73 12.42 -0.87
N GLU A 237 -6.49 11.89 0.33
CA GLU A 237 -5.17 11.42 0.77
C GLU A 237 -4.56 10.40 -0.20
N TYR A 238 -5.36 9.46 -0.70
CA TYR A 238 -4.81 8.39 -1.55
C TYR A 238 -4.28 8.91 -2.88
N ILE A 239 -4.98 9.83 -3.53
CA ILE A 239 -4.51 10.43 -4.78
C ILE A 239 -3.38 11.43 -4.54
N GLU A 240 -3.38 12.14 -3.40
CA GLU A 240 -2.29 13.03 -3.01
C GLU A 240 -1.00 12.26 -2.82
N GLU A 241 -1.01 11.25 -1.96
CA GLU A 241 0.16 10.43 -1.66
C GLU A 241 0.69 9.69 -2.91
N ALA A 242 -0.21 9.13 -3.73
CA ALA A 242 0.18 8.49 -4.98
C ALA A 242 0.90 9.45 -5.92
N THR A 243 0.38 10.66 -6.07
CA THR A 243 0.87 11.64 -7.02
C THR A 243 2.19 12.24 -6.56
N VAL A 244 2.29 12.61 -5.29
CA VAL A 244 3.52 13.15 -4.68
C VAL A 244 4.64 12.12 -4.74
N GLU A 245 4.34 10.90 -4.32
CA GLU A 245 5.34 9.82 -4.32
C GLU A 245 5.80 9.48 -5.73
N TRP A 246 4.88 9.41 -6.70
CA TRP A 246 5.26 9.08 -8.07
C TRP A 246 6.10 10.18 -8.72
N LEU A 247 5.74 11.46 -8.54
CA LEU A 247 6.56 12.58 -9.02
C LEU A 247 7.94 12.59 -8.36
N LYS A 248 8.02 12.38 -7.04
CA LYS A 248 9.27 12.25 -6.31
C LYS A 248 10.15 11.12 -6.89
N GLN A 249 9.57 9.97 -7.20
CA GLN A 249 10.30 8.86 -7.81
C GLN A 249 10.92 9.25 -9.16
N GLN A 250 10.17 9.97 -10.00
CA GLN A 250 10.70 10.44 -11.29
C GLN A 250 11.83 11.47 -11.11
N ILE A 251 11.68 12.40 -10.16
CA ILE A 251 12.72 13.39 -9.84
C ILE A 251 13.99 12.69 -9.31
N CYS A 252 13.84 11.75 -8.39
CA CYS A 252 14.96 11.00 -7.85
C CYS A 252 15.69 10.17 -8.91
N LYS A 253 14.93 9.58 -9.86
CA LYS A 253 15.49 8.86 -11.00
C LYS A 253 16.26 9.79 -11.95
N GLU A 254 15.72 10.98 -12.25
CA GLU A 254 16.37 11.97 -13.11
C GLU A 254 17.68 12.52 -12.50
N LYS A 255 17.69 12.71 -11.16
CA LYS A 255 18.79 13.33 -10.44
C LYS A 255 19.76 12.32 -9.80
N ASP A 256 19.58 11.03 -10.00
CA ASP A 256 20.35 9.95 -9.35
C ASP A 256 20.38 10.06 -7.80
N ILE A 257 19.24 10.44 -7.23
CA ILE A 257 19.08 10.58 -5.78
C ILE A 257 18.66 9.23 -5.19
N ILE A 258 19.28 8.82 -4.09
CA ILE A 258 18.85 7.66 -3.29
C ILE A 258 17.45 7.93 -2.76
N ASN A 259 16.55 6.96 -2.96
CA ASN A 259 15.14 7.13 -2.72
C ASN A 259 14.57 5.95 -1.93
N THR A 260 13.95 6.25 -0.79
CA THR A 260 13.07 5.30 -0.09
C THR A 260 11.70 5.32 -0.74
N TYR A 261 11.21 4.16 -1.17
CA TYR A 261 9.90 4.02 -1.81
C TYR A 261 8.80 3.90 -0.76
N ALA A 262 7.74 4.68 -0.93
CA ALA A 262 6.52 4.61 -0.14
C ALA A 262 5.31 4.47 -1.08
N TYR A 263 4.14 4.11 -0.53
CA TYR A 263 2.86 4.07 -1.27
C TYR A 263 2.89 3.29 -2.59
N GLU A 264 3.71 2.22 -2.70
CA GLU A 264 3.88 1.44 -3.94
C GLU A 264 2.56 0.95 -4.54
N ASP A 265 1.60 0.56 -3.71
CA ASP A 265 0.29 0.07 -4.15
C ASP A 265 -0.54 1.15 -4.86
N LYS A 266 -0.32 2.41 -4.54
CA LYS A 266 -1.00 3.58 -5.12
C LYS A 266 -0.26 4.13 -6.33
N THR A 267 1.07 4.24 -6.26
CA THR A 267 1.89 4.68 -7.40
C THR A 267 1.79 3.71 -8.58
N LEU A 268 1.68 2.39 -8.32
CA LEU A 268 1.45 1.38 -9.35
C LEU A 268 0.15 1.60 -10.15
N VAL A 269 -0.88 2.21 -9.55
CA VAL A 269 -2.11 2.57 -10.28
C VAL A 269 -1.79 3.62 -11.34
N LEU A 270 -1.09 4.69 -10.98
CA LEU A 270 -0.74 5.77 -11.90
C LEU A 270 0.21 5.28 -13.01
N GLN A 271 1.21 4.47 -12.66
CA GLN A 271 2.11 3.86 -13.63
C GLN A 271 1.37 2.98 -14.63
N ALA A 272 0.53 2.06 -14.16
CA ALA A 272 -0.21 1.16 -15.04
C ALA A 272 -1.19 1.90 -15.96
N LEU A 273 -1.79 2.99 -15.48
CA LEU A 273 -2.63 3.85 -16.32
C LEU A 273 -1.80 4.56 -17.39
N ASN A 274 -0.62 5.09 -17.05
CA ASN A 274 0.25 5.74 -18.01
C ASN A 274 0.78 4.74 -19.07
N GLU A 275 1.20 3.55 -18.65
CA GLU A 275 1.64 2.48 -19.55
C GLU A 275 0.52 2.04 -20.49
N SER A 276 -0.73 1.95 -20.00
CA SER A 276 -1.87 1.49 -20.79
C SER A 276 -2.39 2.52 -21.77
N PHE A 277 -2.41 3.80 -21.40
CA PHE A 277 -3.04 4.87 -22.16
C PHE A 277 -2.05 5.85 -22.80
N SER A 278 -0.76 5.74 -22.49
CA SER A 278 0.30 6.59 -23.06
C SER A 278 0.01 8.09 -22.93
N PHE A 279 -0.32 8.53 -21.70
CA PHE A 279 -0.60 9.94 -21.40
C PHE A 279 0.62 10.87 -21.59
N GLY A 280 1.80 10.32 -21.65
CA GLY A 280 3.09 10.98 -21.85
C GLY A 280 4.22 10.13 -21.27
N THR A 281 5.41 10.69 -21.18
CA THR A 281 6.48 10.08 -20.36
C THR A 281 6.05 10.06 -18.89
N ASP A 282 6.63 9.18 -18.08
CA ASP A 282 6.31 9.09 -16.65
C ASP A 282 6.49 10.43 -15.92
N MET A 283 7.53 11.18 -16.28
CA MET A 283 7.78 12.52 -15.72
C MET A 283 6.71 13.52 -16.17
N GLU A 284 6.34 13.55 -17.45
CA GLU A 284 5.34 14.48 -17.96
C GLU A 284 3.98 14.24 -17.30
N PHE A 285 3.53 12.98 -17.25
CA PHE A 285 2.23 12.66 -16.65
C PHE A 285 2.26 12.86 -15.13
N ALA A 286 3.36 12.53 -14.46
CA ALA A 286 3.50 12.80 -13.02
C ALA A 286 3.41 14.30 -12.69
N LYS A 287 4.05 15.16 -13.49
CA LYS A 287 3.95 16.62 -13.38
C LYS A 287 2.55 17.13 -13.69
N GLU A 288 1.93 16.63 -14.74
CA GLU A 288 0.58 17.04 -15.15
C GLU A 288 -0.43 16.76 -14.02
N ILE A 289 -0.51 15.53 -13.53
CA ILE A 289 -1.45 15.18 -12.47
C ILE A 289 -1.14 15.89 -11.14
N PHE A 290 0.14 16.09 -10.81
CA PHE A 290 0.54 16.81 -9.60
C PHE A 290 0.07 18.26 -9.62
N ASN A 291 0.09 18.91 -10.79
CA ASN A 291 -0.30 20.32 -10.96
C ASN A 291 -1.83 20.53 -11.01
N ILE A 292 -2.62 19.48 -11.12
CA ILE A 292 -4.08 19.57 -10.90
C ILE A 292 -4.33 19.86 -9.40
N PRO A 293 -5.21 20.82 -9.05
CA PRO A 293 -5.59 21.11 -7.67
C PRO A 293 -6.09 19.85 -6.95
N LEU A 294 -5.64 19.62 -5.72
CA LEU A 294 -5.96 18.39 -4.98
C LEU A 294 -7.46 18.01 -4.97
N PRO A 295 -8.42 18.92 -4.74
CA PRO A 295 -9.85 18.57 -4.76
C PRO A 295 -10.36 18.08 -6.10
N GLU A 296 -9.68 18.45 -7.20
CA GLU A 296 -10.09 18.16 -8.58
C GLU A 296 -9.33 16.98 -9.17
N ARG A 297 -8.20 16.61 -8.57
CA ARG A 297 -7.21 15.68 -9.13
C ARG A 297 -7.78 14.29 -9.44
N TYR A 298 -8.57 13.74 -8.49
CA TYR A 298 -9.21 12.44 -8.71
C TYR A 298 -10.21 12.49 -9.87
N GLN A 299 -11.09 13.49 -9.89
CA GLN A 299 -12.09 13.64 -10.94
C GLN A 299 -11.47 13.90 -12.31
N TRP A 300 -10.39 14.68 -12.34
CA TRP A 300 -9.63 14.91 -13.58
C TRP A 300 -9.06 13.61 -14.13
N LEU A 301 -8.44 12.78 -13.27
CA LEU A 301 -7.90 11.47 -13.68
C LEU A 301 -9.02 10.54 -14.15
N GLU A 302 -10.10 10.45 -13.41
CA GLU A 302 -11.28 9.63 -13.75
C GLU A 302 -11.84 10.00 -15.11
N ASN A 303 -12.04 11.29 -15.37
CA ASN A 303 -12.54 11.79 -16.66
C ASN A 303 -11.58 11.47 -17.80
N ARG A 304 -10.28 11.62 -17.58
CA ARG A 304 -9.25 11.36 -18.61
C ARG A 304 -9.21 9.89 -19.01
N VAL A 305 -9.32 8.99 -18.05
CA VAL A 305 -9.39 7.54 -18.30
C VAL A 305 -10.70 7.17 -18.98
N ASP A 306 -11.84 7.70 -18.53
CA ASP A 306 -13.15 7.49 -19.15
C ASP A 306 -13.16 7.88 -20.63
N GLU A 307 -12.60 9.05 -20.95
CA GLU A 307 -12.50 9.52 -22.33
C GLU A 307 -11.69 8.57 -23.22
N HIS A 308 -10.53 8.10 -22.73
CA HIS A 308 -9.70 7.16 -23.48
C HIS A 308 -10.39 5.81 -23.69
N LEU A 309 -11.07 5.29 -22.68
CA LEU A 309 -11.81 4.04 -22.79
C LEU A 309 -12.96 4.13 -23.80
N ARG A 310 -13.68 5.24 -23.82
CA ARG A 310 -14.75 5.50 -24.81
C ARG A 310 -14.20 5.63 -26.21
N GLN A 311 -13.10 6.36 -26.39
CA GLN A 311 -12.45 6.53 -27.70
C GLN A 311 -11.90 5.21 -28.23
N ALA A 312 -11.38 4.35 -27.36
CA ALA A 312 -10.90 3.02 -27.69
C ALA A 312 -12.03 2.01 -27.96
N GLY A 313 -13.28 2.34 -27.67
CA GLY A 313 -14.42 1.44 -27.81
C GLY A 313 -14.33 0.25 -26.83
N ALA A 314 -13.85 0.47 -25.62
CA ALA A 314 -13.66 -0.55 -24.60
C ALA A 314 -14.97 -1.31 -24.34
N SER A 315 -14.88 -2.63 -24.10
CA SER A 315 -16.03 -3.42 -23.70
C SER A 315 -16.53 -2.97 -22.31
N PHE A 316 -17.77 -3.31 -21.98
CA PHE A 316 -18.33 -2.97 -20.65
C PHE A 316 -17.53 -3.61 -19.50
N GLU A 317 -17.01 -4.82 -19.72
CA GLU A 317 -16.18 -5.54 -18.75
C GLU A 317 -14.84 -4.81 -18.55
N ASP A 318 -14.09 -4.54 -19.64
CA ASP A 318 -12.82 -3.81 -19.59
C ASP A 318 -12.97 -2.41 -18.97
N TYR A 319 -14.07 -1.72 -19.34
CA TYR A 319 -14.38 -0.41 -18.76
C TYR A 319 -14.52 -0.47 -17.24
N ASN A 320 -15.32 -1.42 -16.72
CA ASN A 320 -15.53 -1.55 -15.28
C ASN A 320 -14.26 -1.97 -14.53
N ASP A 321 -13.45 -2.83 -15.12
CA ASP A 321 -12.20 -3.29 -14.53
C ASP A 321 -11.20 -2.14 -14.37
N VAL A 322 -11.03 -1.33 -15.41
CA VAL A 322 -10.13 -0.15 -15.39
C VAL A 322 -10.66 0.91 -14.43
N MET A 323 -11.96 1.23 -14.49
CA MET A 323 -12.55 2.22 -13.59
C MET A 323 -12.51 1.76 -12.14
N GLY A 324 -12.70 0.47 -11.88
CA GLY A 324 -12.50 -0.14 -10.56
C GLY A 324 -11.06 -0.02 -10.06
N PHE A 325 -10.08 -0.05 -10.98
CA PHE A 325 -8.68 0.17 -10.64
C PHE A 325 -8.40 1.64 -10.29
N VAL A 326 -8.95 2.60 -11.04
CA VAL A 326 -8.87 4.04 -10.73
C VAL A 326 -9.49 4.36 -9.36
N GLN A 327 -10.59 3.69 -9.01
CA GLN A 327 -11.27 3.90 -7.72
C GLN A 327 -10.39 3.61 -6.49
N ARG A 328 -9.28 2.88 -6.62
CA ARG A 328 -8.31 2.65 -5.53
C ARG A 328 -7.62 3.95 -5.07
N LEU A 329 -7.64 4.99 -5.89
CA LEU A 329 -7.09 6.30 -5.58
C LEU A 329 -8.13 7.25 -4.96
N LYS A 330 -9.38 6.80 -4.81
CA LYS A 330 -10.46 7.60 -4.23
C LYS A 330 -10.47 7.49 -2.71
N GLY A 331 -10.56 8.63 -2.03
CA GLY A 331 -10.70 8.68 -0.57
C GLY A 331 -9.38 8.78 0.17
N GLY A 332 -9.41 8.51 1.44
CA GLY A 332 -8.29 8.52 2.37
C GLY A 332 -8.54 7.61 3.56
N ARG A 333 -7.59 7.53 4.47
CA ARG A 333 -7.76 6.82 5.73
C ARG A 333 -8.83 7.53 6.55
N ASN A 334 -9.96 6.87 6.82
CA ASN A 334 -10.99 7.42 7.71
C ASN A 334 -10.37 7.74 9.07
N GLY A 335 -10.14 9.02 9.31
CA GLY A 335 -9.89 9.71 10.57
C GLY A 335 -9.30 8.87 11.70
N ARG A 336 -7.98 8.71 11.72
CA ARG A 336 -7.19 8.54 12.93
C ARG A 336 -6.01 9.50 12.84
N TYR A 337 -6.24 10.68 13.34
CA TYR A 337 -5.21 11.61 13.81
C TYR A 337 -5.57 12.02 15.23
#